data_5d825655b2010f566a2b65b726423210
#
_entry.id   5d825655b2010f566a2b65b726423210
#
_cell.length_a   1.000
_cell.length_b   1.000
_cell.length_c   1.000
_cell.angle_alpha   90.00
_cell.angle_beta   90.00
_cell.angle_gamma   90.00
#
_symmetry.space_group_name_H-M   'P 1'
#
loop_
_entity.id
_entity.type
_entity.pdbx_description
1 polymer ?
#
loop_
_entity_poly.entity_id
_entity_poly.type
_entity_poly.pdbx_seq_one_letter_code
_entity_poly.pdbx_strand_id
1 'polypeptide(L)' 'MKRPFAKPATTHAQQVALLQQRGMVIEDPAAAEFYLQHLNYYRLGAYWLPFEADHATHTFKPGTHFAQVLDLYVF' A
#
# COMPACT_ATOMS: atom_id res chain seq x y z
N MET A 1 -10.69 -20.11 -23.21
CA MET A 1 -10.60 -19.79 -22.66
C MET A 1 -10.38 -19.16 -22.15
N LYS A 2 -10.35 -18.61 -21.98
CA LYS A 2 -10.03 -17.99 -21.44
C LYS A 2 -10.03 -17.66 -20.46
N ARG A 3 -9.42 -17.44 -19.99
CA ARG A 3 -9.33 -17.02 -19.03
C ARG A 3 -9.74 -16.09 -18.61
N PRO A 4 -10.19 -16.05 -18.06
CA PRO A 4 -10.73 -14.94 -17.75
C PRO A 4 -10.19 -13.91 -16.99
N PHE A 5 -10.10 -13.54 -16.70
CA PHE A 5 -9.52 -12.66 -16.14
C PHE A 5 -8.60 -12.66 -15.66
N ALA A 6 -8.70 -12.83 -16.05
CA ALA A 6 -7.81 -12.88 -15.47
C ALA A 6 -6.83 -12.05 -15.26
N LYS A 7 -7.14 -11.30 -14.86
CA LYS A 7 -6.18 -10.48 -14.36
C LYS A 7 -5.64 -11.05 -13.11
N PRO A 8 -4.39 -11.32 -13.05
CA PRO A 8 -3.82 -11.90 -11.86
C PRO A 8 -3.89 -10.92 -10.72
N ALA A 9 -4.01 -11.45 -9.54
CA ALA A 9 -3.97 -10.62 -8.36
C ALA A 9 -2.60 -9.97 -8.25
N THR A 10 -2.57 -8.72 -7.84
CA THR A 10 -1.33 -8.02 -7.58
C THR A 10 -0.63 -8.69 -6.40
N THR A 11 0.63 -9.04 -6.56
CA THR A 11 1.39 -9.63 -5.47
C THR A 11 1.67 -8.60 -4.40
N HIS A 12 2.00 -9.06 -3.20
CA HIS A 12 2.32 -8.12 -2.11
C HIS A 12 3.57 -7.33 -2.42
N ALA A 13 4.55 -7.96 -3.11
CA ALA A 13 5.74 -7.24 -3.54
C ALA A 13 5.39 -6.11 -4.50
N GLN A 14 4.45 -6.37 -5.42
CA GLN A 14 4.00 -5.34 -6.35
C GLN A 14 3.25 -4.23 -5.64
N GLN A 15 2.48 -4.57 -4.61
CA GLN A 15 1.78 -3.57 -3.81
C GLN A 15 2.77 -2.66 -3.10
N VAL A 16 3.82 -3.23 -2.52
CA VAL A 16 4.87 -2.44 -1.87
C VAL A 16 5.54 -1.51 -2.88
N ALA A 17 5.91 -2.06 -4.04
CA ALA A 17 6.56 -1.26 -5.07
C ALA A 17 5.67 -0.11 -5.53
N LEU A 18 4.37 -0.36 -5.65
CA LEU A 18 3.42 0.67 -6.07
C LEU A 18 3.32 1.79 -5.04
N LEU A 19 3.27 1.44 -3.76
CA LEU A 19 3.21 2.44 -2.70
C LEU A 19 4.48 3.28 -2.68
N GLN A 20 5.63 2.65 -2.86
CA GLN A 20 6.89 3.38 -2.94
C GLN A 20 6.91 4.32 -4.14
N GLN A 21 6.40 3.85 -5.27
CA GLN A 21 6.33 4.65 -6.48
C GLN A 21 5.44 5.87 -6.30
N ARG A 22 4.43 5.75 -5.46
CA ARG A 22 3.52 6.85 -5.16
C ARG A 22 4.02 7.76 -4.06
N GLY A 23 5.22 7.53 -3.56
CA GLY A 23 5.87 8.43 -2.62
C GLY A 23 5.88 8.00 -1.18
N MET A 24 5.39 6.80 -0.88
CA MET A 24 5.44 6.30 0.50
C MET A 24 6.84 5.77 0.82
N VAL A 25 7.36 6.16 1.97
CA VAL A 25 8.64 5.67 2.43
C VAL A 25 8.44 4.32 3.10
N ILE A 26 9.06 3.30 2.57
CA ILE A 26 8.98 1.95 3.13
C ILE A 26 10.41 1.50 3.41
N GLU A 27 10.80 1.58 4.67
CA GLU A 27 12.17 1.32 5.08
C GLU A 27 12.51 -0.16 5.02
N ASP A 28 11.52 -1.01 5.26
CA ASP A 28 11.70 -2.46 5.23
C ASP A 28 10.63 -3.07 4.35
N PRO A 29 10.91 -3.20 3.03
CA PRO A 29 9.92 -3.75 2.11
C PRO A 29 9.47 -5.17 2.46
N ALA A 30 10.37 -5.98 3.00
CA ALA A 30 10.00 -7.35 3.38
C ALA A 30 9.00 -7.36 4.52
N ALA A 31 9.19 -6.48 5.50
CA ALA A 31 8.24 -6.35 6.60
C ALA A 31 6.90 -5.83 6.09
N ALA A 32 6.93 -4.87 5.16
CA ALA A 32 5.70 -4.34 4.59
C ALA A 32 4.92 -5.42 3.85
N GLU A 33 5.61 -6.29 3.10
CA GLU A 33 4.96 -7.41 2.45
C GLU A 33 4.30 -8.33 3.46
N PHE A 34 4.99 -8.60 4.56
CA PHE A 34 4.46 -9.44 5.62
C PHE A 34 3.14 -8.86 6.17
N TYR A 35 3.14 -7.58 6.46
CA TYR A 35 1.93 -6.93 6.97
C TYR A 35 0.81 -6.93 5.95
N LEU A 36 1.13 -6.72 4.67
CA LEU A 36 0.11 -6.72 3.63
C LEU A 36 -0.48 -8.11 3.41
N GLN A 37 0.28 -9.17 3.71
CA GLN A 37 -0.25 -10.52 3.66
C GLN A 37 -1.29 -10.79 4.74
N HIS A 38 -1.11 -10.17 5.91
CA HIS A 38 -1.97 -10.42 7.06
C HIS A 38 -3.03 -9.36 7.26
N LEU A 39 -2.84 -8.19 6.66
CA LEU A 39 -3.81 -7.10 6.73
C LEU A 39 -4.42 -6.90 5.36
N ASN A 40 -5.70 -6.59 5.34
CA ASN A 40 -6.38 -6.35 4.08
C ASN A 40 -5.85 -5.04 3.46
N TYR A 41 -5.33 -5.14 2.24
CA TYR A 41 -4.80 -3.99 1.52
C TYR A 41 -5.81 -2.85 1.41
N TYR A 42 -7.07 -3.21 1.11
CA TYR A 42 -8.11 -2.20 0.92
C TYR A 42 -8.54 -1.57 2.23
N ARG A 43 -8.51 -2.33 3.30
CA ARG A 43 -8.82 -1.77 4.62
C ARG A 43 -7.70 -0.85 5.09
N LEU A 44 -6.47 -1.28 4.88
CA LEU A 44 -5.31 -0.46 5.23
C LEU A 44 -5.33 0.83 4.42
N GLY A 45 -5.82 0.76 3.19
CA GLY A 45 -5.93 1.92 2.32
C GLY A 45 -6.75 3.05 2.92
N ALA A 46 -7.77 2.72 3.71
CA ALA A 46 -8.57 3.75 4.37
C ALA A 46 -7.74 4.58 5.35
N TYR A 47 -6.65 4.01 5.88
CA TYR A 47 -5.81 4.68 6.85
C TYR A 47 -4.72 5.53 6.21
N TRP A 48 -4.42 5.32 4.94
CA TRP A 48 -3.44 6.18 4.27
C TRP A 48 -4.06 7.32 3.47
N LEU A 49 -5.39 7.34 3.32
CA LEU A 49 -6.05 8.44 2.61
C LEU A 49 -5.64 9.82 3.13
N PRO A 50 -5.59 10.05 4.46
CA PRO A 50 -5.17 11.36 4.95
C PRO A 50 -3.76 11.75 4.58
N PHE A 51 -2.94 10.78 4.18
CA PHE A 51 -1.55 11.03 3.81
C PHE A 51 -1.39 11.29 2.31
N GLU A 52 -2.45 11.15 1.53
CA GLU A 52 -2.37 11.41 0.09
C GLU A 52 -2.34 12.92 -0.16
N ALA A 53 -1.36 13.34 -0.96
CA ALA A 53 -1.28 14.72 -1.39
C ALA A 53 -2.23 14.97 -2.55
N ASP A 54 -2.42 13.96 -3.39
CA ASP A 54 -3.29 14.04 -4.57
C ASP A 54 -4.07 12.74 -4.67
N HIS A 55 -5.37 12.82 -4.41
CA HIS A 55 -6.22 11.63 -4.44
C HIS A 55 -6.44 11.09 -5.85
N ALA A 56 -6.32 11.93 -6.87
CA ALA A 56 -6.52 11.49 -8.24
C ALA A 56 -5.39 10.56 -8.69
N THR A 57 -4.15 10.86 -8.28
CA THR A 57 -2.99 10.04 -8.63
C THR A 57 -2.58 9.11 -7.49
N HIS A 58 -3.19 9.27 -6.31
CA HIS A 58 -2.85 8.53 -5.10
C HIS A 58 -1.39 8.75 -4.69
N THR A 59 -0.89 9.96 -4.92
CA THR A 59 0.47 10.33 -4.54
C THR A 59 0.46 10.76 -3.09
N PHE A 60 1.45 10.29 -2.33
CA PHE A 60 1.52 10.56 -0.90
C PHE A 60 2.28 11.85 -0.62
N LYS A 61 1.95 12.47 0.51
CA LYS A 61 2.67 13.64 0.98
C LYS A 61 4.11 13.27 1.28
N PRO A 62 5.07 14.18 1.02
CA PRO A 62 6.47 13.90 1.35
C PRO A 62 6.63 13.50 2.82
N GLY A 63 7.44 12.47 3.05
CA GLY A 63 7.67 12.01 4.41
C GLY A 63 6.64 11.06 4.96
N THR A 64 5.68 10.61 4.13
CA THR A 64 4.72 9.59 4.56
C THR A 64 5.42 8.25 4.66
N HIS A 65 5.40 7.66 5.85
CA HIS A 65 6.02 6.36 6.09
C HIS A 65 4.96 5.28 6.25
N PHE A 66 5.26 4.11 5.74
CA PHE A 66 4.37 2.96 5.91
C PHE A 66 4.08 2.70 7.39
N ALA A 67 5.08 2.88 8.24
CA ALA A 67 4.94 2.69 9.68
C ALA A 67 3.87 3.60 10.28
N GLN A 68 3.73 4.83 9.77
CA GLN A 68 2.72 5.76 10.26
C GLN A 68 1.32 5.23 9.97
N VAL A 69 1.12 4.69 8.76
CA VAL A 69 -0.17 4.13 8.37
C VAL A 69 -0.47 2.91 9.21
N LEU A 70 0.54 2.07 9.40
CA LEU A 70 0.39 0.85 10.19
C LEU A 70 0.01 1.15 11.62
N ASP A 71 0.62 2.18 12.20
CA ASP A 71 0.30 2.60 13.57
C ASP A 71 -1.16 2.99 13.70
N LEU A 72 -1.70 3.71 12.72
CA LEU A 72 -3.11 4.07 12.75
C LEU A 72 -3.98 2.83 12.67
N TYR A 73 -3.56 1.84 11.87
CA TYR A 73 -4.35 0.63 11.69
C TYR A 73 -4.45 -0.19 12.98
N VAL A 74 -3.34 -0.29 13.72
CA VAL A 74 -3.32 -1.13 14.93
C VAL A 74 -3.90 -0.40 16.14
N PHE A 75 -4.03 0.90 16.07
CA PHE A 75 -4.67 1.69 17.12
C PHE A 75 -6.04 2.15 16.69
#